data_9f9907522c197d9982652814e42e88d4
#
_entry.id   9f9907522c197d9982652814e42e88d4
#
_cell.length_a   1.000
_cell.length_b   1.000
_cell.length_c   1.000
_cell.angle_alpha   90.00
_cell.angle_beta   90.00
_cell.angle_gamma   90.00
#
_symmetry.space_group_name_H-M   'P 1'
#
loop_
_entity.id
_entity.type
_entity.pdbx_description
1 polymer ?
#
loop_
_entity_poly.entity_id
_entity_poly.type
_entity_poly.pdbx_seq_one_letter_code
_entity_poly.pdbx_strand_id
1 'polypeptide(L)'
;NQHLAYDDLDLDLKSELSEKKAIHSNIGVLMLSGGDLKDAKRVEHPIFREHPETGKKALYVTEAFVKEIKDLDPKESQKKLEFLYSHASQEKYIYRHKWSKGDLIVWDNRSVQHFAEHGYGDNERTMHRLTTSGSKPY
;
A
#
# COMPACT_ATOMS: atom_id res chain seq x y z
N ASN A 1 -5.22 3.55 -7.24
CA ASN A 1 -4.29 3.25 -8.35
C ASN A 1 -2.92 3.86 -8.07
N GLN A 2 -1.93 3.00 -7.75
CA GLN A 2 -0.61 3.47 -7.32
C GLN A 2 0.34 3.79 -8.48
N HIS A 3 0.03 3.35 -9.69
CA HIS A 3 0.75 3.83 -10.90
C HIS A 3 0.45 5.31 -11.13
N LEU A 4 -0.84 5.70 -11.13
CA LEU A 4 -1.23 7.10 -11.31
C LEU A 4 -0.68 7.98 -10.17
N ALA A 5 -0.71 7.47 -8.93
CA ALA A 5 -0.12 8.19 -7.81
C ALA A 5 1.39 8.40 -7.98
N TYR A 6 2.13 7.41 -8.50
CA TYR A 6 3.53 7.58 -8.85
C TYR A 6 3.72 8.57 -10.00
N ASP A 7 2.95 8.46 -11.08
CA ASP A 7 3.10 9.29 -12.27
C ASP A 7 2.94 10.79 -11.96
N ASP A 8 2.03 11.12 -11.04
CA ASP A 8 1.72 12.49 -10.62
C ASP A 8 2.66 13.07 -9.53
N LEU A 9 3.62 12.28 -9.02
CA LEU A 9 4.62 12.81 -8.09
C LEU A 9 5.56 13.79 -8.80
N ASP A 10 6.01 14.79 -8.05
CA ASP A 10 7.04 15.73 -8.49
C ASP A 10 8.36 15.01 -8.87
N LEU A 11 9.05 15.51 -9.88
CA LEU A 11 10.26 14.90 -10.41
C LEU A 11 11.42 14.92 -9.40
N ASP A 12 11.54 15.99 -8.60
CA ASP A 12 12.59 16.09 -7.59
C ASP A 12 12.37 15.06 -6.49
N LEU A 13 11.11 14.88 -6.06
CA LEU A 13 10.76 13.86 -5.07
C LEU A 13 10.96 12.43 -5.61
N LYS A 14 10.62 12.18 -6.88
CA LYS A 14 10.91 10.90 -7.55
C LYS A 14 12.40 10.62 -7.57
N SER A 15 13.22 11.61 -7.94
CA SER A 15 14.67 11.49 -7.97
C SER A 15 15.23 11.21 -6.58
N GLU A 16 14.80 11.97 -5.59
CA GLU A 16 15.25 11.81 -4.20
C GLU A 16 14.96 10.43 -3.61
N LEU A 17 13.77 9.89 -3.91
CA LEU A 17 13.30 8.62 -3.33
C LEU A 17 13.55 7.39 -4.21
N SER A 18 14.10 7.54 -5.40
CA SER A 18 14.25 6.47 -6.40
C SER A 18 15.03 5.26 -5.88
N GLU A 19 16.09 5.50 -5.12
CA GLU A 19 16.97 4.46 -4.54
C GLU A 19 16.65 4.17 -3.07
N LYS A 20 15.66 4.87 -2.49
CA LYS A 20 15.29 4.68 -1.08
C LYS A 20 14.39 3.47 -0.90
N LYS A 21 14.53 2.88 0.29
CA LYS A 21 13.70 1.76 0.72
C LYS A 21 12.84 2.15 1.90
N ALA A 22 11.63 1.62 1.94
CA ALA A 22 10.74 1.72 3.07
C ALA A 22 10.79 0.43 3.90
N ILE A 23 10.69 0.57 5.22
CA ILE A 23 10.61 -0.56 6.12
C ILE A 23 9.14 -0.94 6.30
N HIS A 24 8.78 -2.09 5.73
CA HIS A 24 7.45 -2.67 5.88
C HIS A 24 7.40 -3.59 7.10
N SER A 25 6.32 -3.49 7.88
CA SER A 25 6.09 -4.33 9.06
C SER A 25 4.63 -4.75 9.14
N ASN A 26 4.40 -5.99 9.56
CA ASN A 26 3.07 -6.51 9.83
C ASN A 26 2.61 -6.27 11.28
N ILE A 27 3.37 -5.51 12.08
CA ILE A 27 3.07 -5.32 13.51
C ILE A 27 1.68 -4.71 13.74
N GLY A 28 1.26 -3.75 12.92
CA GLY A 28 -0.07 -3.13 13.02
C GLY A 28 -1.19 -4.14 12.78
N VAL A 29 -1.01 -5.05 11.83
CA VAL A 29 -1.98 -6.13 11.55
C VAL A 29 -2.04 -7.11 12.72
N LEU A 30 -0.89 -7.51 13.27
CA LEU A 30 -0.84 -8.40 14.44
C LEU A 30 -1.55 -7.78 15.64
N MET A 31 -1.31 -6.49 15.92
CA MET A 31 -2.00 -5.76 17.01
C MET A 31 -3.51 -5.73 16.84
N LEU A 32 -4.00 -5.51 15.62
CA LEU A 32 -5.44 -5.46 15.32
C LEU A 32 -6.11 -6.85 15.35
N SER A 33 -5.39 -7.89 14.95
CA SER A 33 -5.91 -9.26 14.89
C SER A 33 -5.73 -10.06 16.18
N GLY A 34 -5.06 -9.49 17.20
CA GLY A 34 -4.70 -10.21 18.42
C GLY A 34 -3.61 -11.27 18.21
N GLY A 35 -2.81 -11.14 17.16
CA GLY A 35 -1.69 -12.04 16.88
C GLY A 35 -0.51 -11.84 17.84
N ASP A 36 0.40 -12.83 17.92
CA ASP A 36 1.60 -12.73 18.75
C ASP A 36 2.60 -11.74 18.12
N LEU A 37 3.00 -10.72 18.86
CA LEU A 37 3.96 -9.72 18.39
C LEU A 37 5.37 -10.29 18.14
N LYS A 38 5.65 -11.51 18.64
CA LYS A 38 6.88 -12.23 18.30
C LYS A 38 6.94 -12.62 16.83
N ASP A 39 5.78 -12.73 16.17
CA ASP A 39 5.67 -13.00 14.74
C ASP A 39 5.82 -11.75 13.86
N ALA A 40 6.14 -10.61 14.49
CA ALA A 40 6.36 -9.37 13.76
C ALA A 40 7.58 -9.49 12.83
N LYS A 41 7.36 -9.17 11.57
CA LYS A 41 8.39 -9.17 10.53
C LYS A 41 8.65 -7.75 10.06
N ARG A 42 9.89 -7.45 9.78
CA ARG A 42 10.32 -6.21 9.13
C ARG A 42 11.08 -6.57 7.87
N VAL A 43 10.67 -6.00 6.76
CA VAL A 43 11.31 -6.21 5.45
C VAL A 43 11.48 -4.90 4.72
N GLU A 44 12.58 -4.79 3.99
CA GLU A 44 12.87 -3.64 3.15
C GLU A 44 12.29 -3.85 1.77
N HIS A 45 11.55 -2.83 1.28
CA HIS A 45 11.06 -2.78 -0.09
C HIS A 45 11.33 -1.41 -0.71
N PRO A 46 11.45 -1.31 -2.04
CA PRO A 46 11.56 -0.01 -2.69
C PRO A 46 10.31 0.83 -2.40
N ILE A 47 10.48 2.15 -2.31
CA ILE A 47 9.37 3.10 -2.22
C ILE A 47 8.58 3.11 -3.54
N PHE A 48 9.28 2.99 -4.66
CA PHE A 48 8.72 2.87 -6.00
C PHE A 48 9.01 1.47 -6.55
N ARG A 49 7.97 0.65 -6.56
CA ARG A 49 8.05 -0.71 -7.06
C ARG A 49 7.84 -0.75 -8.57
N GLU A 50 8.70 -1.46 -9.29
CA GLU A 50 8.46 -1.77 -10.69
C GLU A 50 7.53 -2.99 -10.83
N HIS A 51 6.58 -2.89 -11.73
CA HIS A 51 5.67 -3.99 -12.03
C HIS A 51 6.37 -4.98 -13.01
N PRO A 52 6.54 -6.25 -12.65
CA PRO A 52 7.42 -7.17 -13.38
C PRO A 52 6.98 -7.48 -14.80
N GLU A 53 5.71 -7.30 -15.13
CA GLU A 53 5.18 -7.60 -16.47
C GLU A 53 5.07 -6.36 -17.36
N THR A 54 4.87 -5.19 -16.76
CA THR A 54 4.60 -3.95 -17.51
C THR A 54 5.74 -2.95 -17.47
N GLY A 55 6.70 -3.12 -16.56
CA GLY A 55 7.78 -2.17 -16.30
C GLY A 55 7.31 -0.84 -15.69
N LYS A 56 6.02 -0.67 -15.43
CA LYS A 56 5.49 0.57 -14.84
C LYS A 56 5.83 0.65 -13.35
N LYS A 57 6.25 1.81 -12.91
CA LYS A 57 6.47 2.08 -11.49
C LYS A 57 5.16 2.39 -10.76
N ALA A 58 5.07 1.95 -9.52
CA ALA A 58 3.96 2.21 -8.62
C ALA A 58 4.49 2.71 -7.28
N LEU A 59 3.79 3.63 -6.62
CA LEU A 59 4.07 4.03 -5.25
C LEU A 59 3.77 2.84 -4.32
N TYR A 60 4.80 2.33 -3.61
CA TYR A 60 4.69 1.09 -2.84
C TYR A 60 4.85 1.33 -1.34
N VAL A 61 4.14 2.31 -0.82
CA VAL A 61 4.07 2.63 0.60
C VAL A 61 2.62 2.76 1.04
N THR A 62 2.31 2.25 2.23
CA THR A 62 0.98 2.37 2.85
C THR A 62 1.11 2.57 4.35
N GLU A 63 0.27 3.40 4.91
CA GLU A 63 0.28 3.70 6.33
C GLU A 63 0.08 2.46 7.22
N ALA A 64 -0.63 1.44 6.73
CA ALA A 64 -0.86 0.19 7.46
C ALA A 64 0.43 -0.61 7.73
N PHE A 65 1.42 -0.52 6.83
CA PHE A 65 2.60 -1.38 6.87
C PHE A 65 3.93 -0.64 6.96
N VAL A 66 4.00 0.63 6.58
CA VAL A 66 5.24 1.40 6.51
C VAL A 66 5.22 2.52 7.55
N LYS A 67 6.27 2.65 8.31
CA LYS A 67 6.44 3.73 9.29
C LYS A 67 7.81 4.39 9.22
N GLU A 68 8.67 3.92 8.33
CA GLU A 68 10.06 4.36 8.27
C GLU A 68 10.59 4.28 6.83
N ILE A 69 11.31 5.30 6.38
CA ILE A 69 12.18 5.27 5.21
C ILE A 69 13.59 5.03 5.71
N LYS A 70 14.21 3.97 5.20
CA LYS A 70 15.57 3.59 5.60
C LYS A 70 16.57 4.71 5.33
N ASP A 71 17.52 4.88 6.25
CA ASP A 71 18.63 5.83 6.14
C ASP A 71 18.20 7.31 6.03
N LEU A 72 17.01 7.65 6.52
CA LEU A 72 16.57 9.03 6.74
C LEU A 72 16.46 9.35 8.24
N ASP A 73 16.61 10.63 8.57
CA ASP A 73 16.23 11.12 9.90
C ASP A 73 14.77 10.77 10.20
N PRO A 74 14.42 10.33 11.43
CA PRO A 74 13.05 9.91 11.74
C PRO A 74 11.97 10.96 11.48
N LYS A 75 12.25 12.24 11.74
CA LYS A 75 11.28 13.34 11.50
C LYS A 75 11.11 13.59 10.00
N GLU A 76 12.20 13.54 9.25
CA GLU A 76 12.17 13.69 7.80
C GLU A 76 11.43 12.51 7.16
N SER A 77 11.75 11.28 7.57
CA SER A 77 11.07 10.06 7.15
C SER A 77 9.56 10.15 7.38
N GLN A 78 9.16 10.53 8.59
CA GLN A 78 7.74 10.70 8.93
C GLN A 78 7.06 11.72 8.03
N LYS A 79 7.64 12.91 7.87
CA LYS A 79 7.08 13.99 7.03
C LYS A 79 6.88 13.53 5.58
N LYS A 80 7.88 12.83 5.02
CA LYS A 80 7.79 12.31 3.64
C LYS A 80 6.72 11.23 3.52
N LEU A 81 6.63 10.31 4.46
CA LEU A 81 5.62 9.26 4.46
C LEU A 81 4.20 9.82 4.58
N GLU A 82 3.96 10.78 5.48
CA GLU A 82 2.67 11.46 5.61
C GLU A 82 2.24 12.13 4.30
N PHE A 83 3.18 12.80 3.62
CA PHE A 83 2.92 13.35 2.30
C PHE A 83 2.55 12.25 1.30
N LEU A 84 3.33 11.15 1.21
CA LEU A 84 3.08 10.06 0.28
C LEU A 84 1.74 9.35 0.53
N TYR A 85 1.34 9.17 1.80
CA TYR A 85 0.04 8.57 2.15
C TYR A 85 -1.11 9.48 1.71
N SER A 86 -1.02 10.78 2.03
CA SER A 86 -2.02 11.77 1.61
C SER A 86 -2.12 11.85 0.09
N HIS A 87 -0.96 11.87 -0.58
CA HIS A 87 -0.91 11.89 -2.05
C HIS A 87 -1.55 10.65 -2.66
N ALA A 88 -1.21 9.44 -2.17
CA ALA A 88 -1.72 8.17 -2.69
C ALA A 88 -3.23 7.98 -2.51
N SER A 89 -3.83 8.69 -1.54
CA SER A 89 -5.26 8.59 -1.20
C SER A 89 -6.12 9.73 -1.78
N GLN A 90 -5.61 10.51 -2.74
CA GLN A 90 -6.42 11.52 -3.42
C GLN A 90 -7.55 10.87 -4.24
N GLU A 91 -8.72 11.52 -4.26
CA GLU A 91 -9.92 11.03 -4.94
C GLU A 91 -9.69 10.66 -6.41
N LYS A 92 -8.83 11.40 -7.11
CA LYS A 92 -8.51 11.15 -8.52
C LYS A 92 -7.86 9.79 -8.79
N TYR A 93 -7.34 9.11 -7.76
CA TYR A 93 -6.73 7.78 -7.88
C TYR A 93 -7.65 6.66 -7.36
N ILE A 94 -8.81 6.99 -6.78
CA ILE A 94 -9.70 6.07 -6.09
C ILE A 94 -10.80 5.59 -7.02
N TYR A 95 -11.03 4.30 -7.04
CA TYR A 95 -12.23 3.66 -7.57
C TYR A 95 -13.04 3.08 -6.41
N ARG A 96 -14.31 3.48 -6.27
CA ARG A 96 -15.23 2.94 -5.27
C ARG A 96 -16.17 1.94 -5.90
N HIS A 97 -16.08 0.70 -5.49
CA HIS A 97 -16.98 -0.36 -5.91
C HIS A 97 -18.16 -0.47 -4.96
N LYS A 98 -19.37 -0.43 -5.51
CA LYS A 98 -20.60 -0.75 -4.78
C LYS A 98 -20.93 -2.20 -5.04
N TRP A 99 -20.85 -3.02 -4.00
CA TRP A 99 -21.05 -4.46 -4.11
C TRP A 99 -22.50 -4.84 -4.34
N SER A 100 -22.71 -5.79 -5.26
CA SER A 100 -23.94 -6.51 -5.46
C SER A 100 -23.71 -8.02 -5.26
N LYS A 101 -24.77 -8.75 -4.92
CA LYS A 101 -24.66 -10.20 -4.74
C LYS A 101 -24.21 -10.87 -6.04
N GLY A 102 -23.13 -11.64 -5.96
CA GLY A 102 -22.54 -12.33 -7.10
C GLY A 102 -21.40 -11.57 -7.77
N ASP A 103 -21.06 -10.37 -7.33
CA ASP A 103 -19.92 -9.63 -7.88
C ASP A 103 -18.61 -10.37 -7.61
N LEU A 104 -17.74 -10.35 -8.61
CA LEU A 104 -16.34 -10.76 -8.54
C LEU A 104 -15.45 -9.58 -8.87
N ILE A 105 -14.53 -9.24 -7.96
CA ILE A 105 -13.51 -8.24 -8.21
C ILE A 105 -12.13 -8.89 -8.17
N VAL A 106 -11.33 -8.58 -9.17
CA VAL A 106 -9.92 -8.95 -9.23
C VAL A 106 -9.09 -7.69 -9.26
N TRP A 107 -8.07 -7.62 -8.41
CA TRP A 107 -7.11 -6.52 -8.41
C TRP A 107 -5.68 -7.02 -8.26
N ASP A 108 -4.75 -6.24 -8.76
CA ASP A 108 -3.32 -6.53 -8.65
C ASP A 108 -2.72 -5.81 -7.43
N ASN A 109 -2.36 -6.57 -6.39
CA ASN A 109 -1.74 -6.04 -5.18
C ASN A 109 -0.38 -5.36 -5.44
N ARG A 110 0.20 -5.55 -6.62
CA ARG A 110 1.49 -4.94 -7.00
C ARG A 110 1.35 -3.46 -7.36
N SER A 111 0.14 -3.03 -7.72
CA SER A 111 -0.12 -1.70 -8.27
C SER A 111 -1.34 -0.99 -7.69
N VAL A 112 -2.08 -1.62 -6.78
CA VAL A 112 -3.21 -0.99 -6.11
C VAL A 112 -3.20 -1.20 -4.60
N GLN A 113 -3.70 -0.22 -3.87
CA GLN A 113 -4.10 -0.36 -2.48
C GLN A 113 -5.61 -0.53 -2.43
N HIS A 114 -6.10 -1.25 -1.43
CA HIS A 114 -7.52 -1.44 -1.24
C HIS A 114 -7.90 -1.21 0.23
N PHE A 115 -9.11 -0.71 0.41
CA PHE A 115 -9.67 -0.45 1.73
C PHE A 115 -11.14 -0.87 1.73
N ALA A 116 -11.57 -1.57 2.78
CA ALA A 116 -12.96 -1.94 2.97
C ALA A 116 -13.68 -0.82 3.72
N GLU A 117 -14.49 -0.04 3.01
CA GLU A 117 -15.34 0.97 3.64
C GLU A 117 -16.47 0.28 4.42
N HIS A 118 -16.71 0.73 5.65
CA HIS A 118 -17.84 0.32 6.45
C HIS A 118 -19.06 1.18 6.06
N GLY A 119 -20.20 0.57 5.84
CA GLY A 119 -21.40 1.29 5.39
C GLY A 119 -22.62 0.37 5.24
N TYR A 120 -22.45 -0.89 5.67
CA TYR A 120 -23.50 -1.90 5.59
C TYR A 120 -24.35 -2.03 6.89
N GLY A 121 -24.06 -1.20 7.91
CA GLY A 121 -24.77 -1.26 9.20
C GLY A 121 -24.69 -2.64 9.83
N ASP A 122 -25.82 -3.13 10.37
CA ASP A 122 -25.94 -4.45 11.00
C ASP A 122 -26.27 -5.57 9.99
N ASN A 123 -26.22 -5.30 8.69
CA ASN A 123 -26.50 -6.32 7.68
C ASN A 123 -25.36 -7.36 7.61
N GLU A 124 -25.75 -8.62 7.48
CA GLU A 124 -24.79 -9.70 7.24
C GLU A 124 -24.03 -9.47 5.93
N ARG A 125 -22.72 -9.60 5.97
CA ARG A 125 -21.84 -9.49 4.81
C ARG A 125 -20.85 -10.64 4.78
N THR A 126 -21.08 -11.57 3.89
CA THR A 126 -20.17 -12.70 3.64
C THR A 126 -19.33 -12.43 2.41
N MET A 127 -18.01 -12.46 2.54
CA MET A 127 -17.05 -12.25 1.46
C MET A 127 -16.05 -13.41 1.41
N HIS A 128 -15.77 -13.87 0.20
CA HIS A 128 -14.69 -14.85 -0.04
C HIS A 128 -13.51 -14.12 -0.68
N ARG A 129 -12.30 -14.39 -0.20
CA ARG A 129 -11.07 -13.82 -0.74
C ARG A 129 -10.05 -14.92 -1.01
N LEU A 130 -9.48 -14.88 -2.20
CA LEU A 130 -8.33 -15.69 -2.59
C LEU A 130 -7.19 -14.77 -3.00
N THR A 131 -5.97 -15.22 -2.78
CA THR A 131 -4.76 -14.49 -3.18
C THR A 131 -3.81 -15.47 -3.86
N THR A 132 -3.33 -15.12 -5.04
CA THR A 132 -2.29 -15.87 -5.73
C THR A 132 -0.90 -15.48 -5.21
N SER A 133 0.05 -16.40 -5.30
CA SER A 133 1.45 -16.11 -5.01
C SER A 133 2.03 -15.14 -6.02
N GLY A 134 2.96 -14.31 -5.59
CA GLY A 134 3.67 -13.35 -6.42
C GLY A 134 5.18 -13.38 -6.18
N SER A 135 5.93 -12.61 -6.97
CA SER A 135 7.36 -12.41 -6.81
C SER A 135 7.67 -11.42 -5.67
N LYS A 136 8.91 -11.49 -5.16
CA LYS A 136 9.41 -10.45 -4.24
C LYS A 136 9.45 -9.10 -4.96
N PRO A 137 9.04 -7.99 -4.30
CA PRO A 137 9.19 -6.63 -4.83
C PRO A 137 10.66 -6.25 -5.08
N TYR A 138 10.94 -5.61 -6.17
CA TYR A 138 12.25 -5.06 -6.55
C TYR A 138 12.08 -3.69 -7.19
#